data_91d0319deb476467c68d63ad9a803214
#
_entry.id   91d0319deb476467c68d63ad9a803214
#
_cell.length_a   1.000
_cell.length_b   1.000
_cell.length_c   1.000
_cell.angle_alpha   90.00
_cell.angle_beta   90.00
_cell.angle_gamma   90.00
#
_symmetry.space_group_name_H-M   'P 1'
#
loop_
_entity.id
_entity.type
_entity.pdbx_description
1 polymer ?
#
loop_
_entity_poly.entity_id
_entity_poly.type
_entity_poly.pdbx_seq_one_letter_code
_entity_poly.pdbx_strand_id
1 'polypeptide(L)'
;PRLAAMMWVWIEGLDSRPANFVIAGGTGSGKTTTLNCLGMYIPWHRRLLTVEDTAELQVYHDHWLRMETRRERPDGTPEVDMNDCLKSSLRMRPDRIIVGEVRGPEAATLLTAMNTGHDGSVGSLHANTAQETVTRMINPPMNVPPIMLTGLDLIIIQARLHVNGSTVRKITEVAEIAGMEGTKPRLNVIWKYN
;
A
#
# COMPACT_ATOMS: atom_id res chain seq x y z
N PRO A 1 11.28 18.38 2.75
CA PRO A 1 10.09 19.11 2.28
C PRO A 1 9.63 18.69 0.87
N ARG A 2 10.53 18.59 -0.12
CA ARG A 2 10.15 18.22 -1.50
C ARG A 2 9.43 16.89 -1.61
N LEU A 3 9.96 15.82 -1.00
CA LEU A 3 9.33 14.49 -1.04
C LEU A 3 7.94 14.51 -0.39
N ALA A 4 7.76 15.19 0.74
CA ALA A 4 6.45 15.30 1.39
C ALA A 4 5.42 16.01 0.50
N ALA A 5 5.82 17.07 -0.20
CA ALA A 5 4.96 17.75 -1.17
C ALA A 5 4.61 16.85 -2.37
N MET A 6 5.57 16.08 -2.88
CA MET A 6 5.31 15.10 -3.94
C MET A 6 4.31 14.03 -3.48
N MET A 7 4.48 13.49 -2.27
CA MET A 7 3.56 12.51 -1.70
C MET A 7 2.14 13.06 -1.54
N TRP A 8 2.00 14.30 -1.10
CA TRP A 8 0.70 14.96 -1.05
C TRP A 8 0.04 15.02 -2.44
N VAL A 9 0.76 15.52 -3.45
CA VAL A 9 0.26 15.59 -4.83
C VAL A 9 -0.16 14.20 -5.37
N TRP A 10 0.63 13.17 -5.12
CA TRP A 10 0.32 11.80 -5.56
C TRP A 10 -0.94 11.24 -4.88
N ILE A 11 -1.17 11.56 -3.61
CA ILE A 11 -2.32 11.05 -2.87
C ILE A 11 -3.59 11.82 -3.19
N GLU A 12 -3.52 13.14 -3.26
CA GLU A 12 -4.67 13.97 -3.57
C GLU A 12 -5.11 13.79 -5.02
N GLY A 13 -4.14 13.63 -5.93
CA GLY A 13 -4.38 13.47 -7.37
C GLY A 13 -4.57 14.79 -8.10
N LEU A 14 -4.77 15.90 -7.38
CA LEU A 14 -5.06 17.23 -7.92
C LEU A 14 -6.03 17.17 -9.13
N ASP A 15 -5.61 17.66 -10.29
CA ASP A 15 -6.40 17.65 -11.53
C ASP A 15 -6.25 16.32 -12.33
N SER A 16 -5.62 15.30 -11.74
CA SER A 16 -5.42 13.99 -12.34
C SER A 16 -5.91 12.86 -11.42
N ARG A 17 -5.66 11.60 -11.79
CA ARG A 17 -5.94 10.49 -10.88
C ARG A 17 -4.88 10.43 -9.77
N PRO A 18 -5.27 10.07 -8.54
CA PRO A 18 -4.31 9.79 -7.47
C PRO A 18 -3.49 8.53 -7.76
N ALA A 19 -2.25 8.51 -7.30
CA ALA A 19 -1.34 7.41 -7.55
C ALA A 19 -1.66 6.19 -6.67
N ASN A 20 -1.59 5.02 -7.26
CA ASN A 20 -1.58 3.74 -6.57
C ASN A 20 -0.17 3.42 -6.10
N PHE A 21 0.02 3.05 -4.85
CA PHE A 21 1.37 2.75 -4.37
C PHE A 21 1.42 1.73 -3.24
N VAL A 22 2.60 1.17 -3.05
CA VAL A 22 2.91 0.35 -1.88
C VAL A 22 4.05 0.96 -1.09
N ILE A 23 3.95 0.86 0.24
CA ILE A 23 5.03 1.21 1.16
C ILE A 23 5.69 -0.08 1.62
N ALA A 24 6.95 -0.28 1.27
CA ALA A 24 7.71 -1.44 1.69
C ALA A 24 8.80 -1.05 2.71
N GLY A 25 9.13 -1.97 3.59
CA GLY A 25 10.16 -1.76 4.59
C GLY A 25 10.13 -2.85 5.67
N GLY A 26 11.23 -2.99 6.37
CA GLY A 26 11.37 -3.92 7.49
C GLY A 26 10.46 -3.58 8.68
N THR A 27 10.42 -4.49 9.66
CA THR A 27 9.68 -4.26 10.91
C THR A 27 10.22 -3.03 11.64
N GLY A 28 9.31 -2.19 12.13
CA GLY A 28 9.65 -0.97 12.85
C GLY A 28 10.23 0.15 11.99
N SER A 29 10.17 0.05 10.65
CA SER A 29 10.56 1.14 9.74
C SER A 29 9.59 2.32 9.75
N GLY A 30 8.37 2.13 10.29
CA GLY A 30 7.35 3.19 10.43
C GLY A 30 6.31 3.22 9.32
N LYS A 31 6.11 2.13 8.58
CA LYS A 31 5.10 2.03 7.50
C LYS A 31 3.71 2.49 7.96
N THR A 32 3.21 1.93 9.07
CA THR A 32 1.90 2.27 9.64
C THR A 32 1.80 3.76 9.98
N THR A 33 2.85 4.35 10.55
CA THR A 33 2.91 5.79 10.84
C THR A 33 2.82 6.62 9.56
N THR A 34 3.54 6.20 8.52
CA THR A 34 3.48 6.86 7.22
C THR A 34 2.09 6.72 6.60
N LEU A 35 1.46 5.53 6.64
CA LEU A 35 0.10 5.33 6.16
C LEU A 35 -0.90 6.26 6.88
N ASN A 36 -0.79 6.41 8.20
CA ASN A 36 -1.62 7.35 8.97
C ASN A 36 -1.45 8.79 8.51
N CYS A 37 -0.20 9.24 8.31
CA CYS A 37 0.07 10.59 7.81
C CYS A 37 -0.48 10.79 6.39
N LEU A 38 -0.32 9.80 5.52
CA LEU A 38 -0.78 9.87 4.13
C LEU A 38 -2.30 9.85 4.02
N GLY A 39 -2.98 9.11 4.90
CA GLY A 39 -4.43 9.09 4.98
C GLY A 39 -5.04 10.47 5.22
N MET A 40 -4.31 11.38 5.90
CA MET A 40 -4.74 12.77 6.13
C MET A 40 -4.73 13.64 4.86
N TYR A 41 -4.04 13.22 3.80
CA TYR A 41 -4.03 13.92 2.51
C TYR A 41 -5.14 13.48 1.57
N ILE A 42 -5.87 12.42 1.92
CA ILE A 42 -7.04 11.97 1.17
C ILE A 42 -8.14 13.02 1.34
N PRO A 43 -8.73 13.56 0.26
CA PRO A 43 -9.78 14.56 0.37
C PRO A 43 -10.96 14.08 1.23
N TRP A 44 -11.43 14.90 2.16
CA TRP A 44 -12.43 14.59 3.18
C TRP A 44 -13.75 14.01 2.64
N HIS A 45 -14.13 14.38 1.39
CA HIS A 45 -15.36 13.90 0.73
C HIS A 45 -15.21 12.50 0.12
N ARG A 46 -14.00 11.94 0.09
CA ARG A 46 -13.73 10.60 -0.44
C ARG A 46 -14.03 9.52 0.59
N ARG A 47 -14.61 8.43 0.14
CA ARG A 47 -14.88 7.26 1.00
C ARG A 47 -13.61 6.42 1.13
N LEU A 48 -13.02 6.42 2.34
CA LEU A 48 -11.85 5.65 2.69
C LEU A 48 -12.25 4.32 3.35
N LEU A 49 -11.73 3.22 2.85
CA LEU A 49 -11.79 1.92 3.51
C LEU A 49 -10.38 1.47 3.89
N THR A 50 -10.23 0.94 5.11
CA THR A 50 -9.00 0.27 5.54
C THR A 50 -9.29 -1.19 5.84
N VAL A 51 -8.36 -2.07 5.43
CA VAL A 51 -8.41 -3.52 5.69
C VAL A 51 -7.13 -3.90 6.41
N GLU A 52 -7.25 -4.49 7.59
CA GLU A 52 -6.13 -4.82 8.47
C GLU A 52 -6.31 -6.20 9.11
N ASP A 53 -5.21 -6.87 9.41
CA ASP A 53 -5.22 -8.11 10.22
C ASP A 53 -5.46 -7.79 11.70
N THR A 54 -4.83 -6.74 12.18
CA THR A 54 -5.07 -6.13 13.50
C THR A 54 -5.15 -4.63 13.31
N ALA A 55 -6.14 -4.00 13.94
CA ALA A 55 -6.43 -2.58 13.80
C ALA A 55 -5.32 -1.70 14.40
N GLU A 56 -4.39 -1.24 13.58
CA GLU A 56 -3.29 -0.34 13.95
C GLU A 56 -3.44 1.07 13.36
N LEU A 57 -4.11 1.19 12.20
CA LEU A 57 -4.31 2.46 11.54
C LEU A 57 -5.25 3.35 12.37
N GLN A 58 -4.90 4.62 12.45
CA GLN A 58 -5.68 5.68 13.09
C GLN A 58 -5.72 6.89 12.17
N VAL A 59 -6.46 6.76 11.08
CA VAL A 59 -6.57 7.82 10.08
C VAL A 59 -7.60 8.85 10.57
N TYR A 60 -7.20 10.11 10.58
CA TYR A 60 -8.15 11.20 10.83
C TYR A 60 -8.86 11.54 9.52
N HIS A 61 -10.06 10.98 9.32
CA HIS A 61 -10.85 11.13 8.09
C HIS A 61 -12.35 10.99 8.38
N ASP A 62 -13.18 11.90 7.87
CA ASP A 62 -14.61 11.96 8.19
C ASP A 62 -15.41 10.77 7.65
N HIS A 63 -15.04 10.25 6.48
CA HIS A 63 -15.73 9.14 5.83
C HIS A 63 -14.84 7.89 5.78
N TRP A 64 -14.51 7.38 6.94
CA TRP A 64 -13.64 6.20 7.11
C TRP A 64 -14.40 4.97 7.61
N LEU A 65 -14.27 3.86 6.89
CA LEU A 65 -14.73 2.54 7.30
C LEU A 65 -13.53 1.61 7.51
N ARG A 66 -13.42 1.04 8.69
CA ARG A 66 -12.41 0.05 9.06
C ARG A 66 -12.96 -1.36 8.93
N MET A 67 -12.19 -2.25 8.33
CA MET A 67 -12.42 -3.69 8.31
C MET A 67 -11.21 -4.40 8.91
N GLU A 68 -11.47 -5.39 9.75
CA GLU A 68 -10.47 -6.20 10.41
C GLU A 68 -10.75 -7.68 10.16
N THR A 69 -9.71 -8.48 9.97
CA THR A 69 -9.85 -9.92 9.81
C THR A 69 -10.39 -10.55 11.10
N ARG A 70 -10.91 -11.75 10.97
CA ARG A 70 -11.41 -12.49 12.13
C ARG A 70 -10.98 -13.95 12.02
N ARG A 71 -10.26 -14.44 13.00
CA ARG A 71 -9.89 -15.84 13.10
C ARG A 71 -11.11 -16.71 13.32
N GLU A 72 -11.02 -17.99 12.94
CA GLU A 72 -12.01 -18.99 13.27
C GLU A 72 -12.29 -18.99 14.78
N ARG A 73 -13.57 -19.09 15.15
CA ARG A 73 -13.99 -19.10 16.54
C ARG A 73 -14.20 -20.54 17.03
N PRO A 74 -14.07 -20.79 18.35
CA PRO A 74 -14.34 -22.10 18.94
C PRO A 74 -15.79 -22.59 18.74
N ASP A 75 -16.72 -21.70 18.44
CA ASP A 75 -18.12 -21.99 18.15
C ASP A 75 -18.36 -22.48 16.69
N GLY A 76 -17.28 -22.64 15.91
CA GLY A 76 -17.36 -23.04 14.50
C GLY A 76 -17.64 -21.90 13.53
N THR A 77 -17.67 -20.64 14.00
CA THR A 77 -17.78 -19.50 13.09
C THR A 77 -16.54 -19.41 12.22
N PRO A 78 -16.66 -19.45 10.86
CA PRO A 78 -15.51 -19.50 9.97
C PRO A 78 -14.63 -18.25 10.06
N GLU A 79 -13.36 -18.42 9.71
CA GLU A 79 -12.43 -17.30 9.50
C GLU A 79 -12.93 -16.34 8.44
N VAL A 80 -12.59 -15.06 8.61
CA VAL A 80 -12.71 -14.01 7.57
C VAL A 80 -11.31 -13.47 7.35
N ASP A 81 -10.69 -13.83 6.25
CA ASP A 81 -9.33 -13.45 5.95
C ASP A 81 -9.22 -12.05 5.31
N MET A 82 -7.99 -11.60 5.09
CA MET A 82 -7.69 -10.30 4.47
C MET A 82 -8.29 -10.18 3.07
N ASN A 83 -8.26 -11.27 2.30
CA ASN A 83 -8.77 -11.30 0.93
C ASN A 83 -10.31 -11.24 0.90
N ASP A 84 -10.99 -11.85 1.88
CA ASP A 84 -12.44 -11.77 2.03
C ASP A 84 -12.89 -10.35 2.39
N CYS A 85 -12.17 -9.73 3.35
CA CYS A 85 -12.38 -8.33 3.71
C CYS A 85 -12.20 -7.42 2.49
N LEU A 86 -11.11 -7.61 1.74
CA LEU A 86 -10.81 -6.78 0.58
C LEU A 86 -11.84 -6.96 -0.56
N LYS A 87 -12.24 -8.20 -0.87
CA LYS A 87 -13.32 -8.47 -1.84
C LYS A 87 -14.65 -7.84 -1.43
N SER A 88 -14.97 -7.87 -0.13
CA SER A 88 -16.17 -7.24 0.40
C SER A 88 -16.10 -5.72 0.31
N SER A 89 -14.92 -5.15 0.57
CA SER A 89 -14.69 -3.70 0.50
C SER A 89 -14.99 -3.13 -0.89
N LEU A 90 -14.65 -3.85 -1.96
CA LEU A 90 -14.92 -3.43 -3.35
C LEU A 90 -16.41 -3.22 -3.65
N ARG A 91 -17.31 -3.91 -2.92
CA ARG A 91 -18.77 -3.77 -3.05
C ARG A 91 -19.33 -2.60 -2.25
N MET A 92 -18.52 -1.96 -1.40
CA MET A 92 -18.94 -0.85 -0.54
C MET A 92 -18.71 0.52 -1.19
N ARG A 93 -18.35 0.56 -2.48
CA ARG A 93 -18.05 1.76 -3.27
C ARG A 93 -16.98 2.64 -2.60
N PRO A 94 -15.79 2.11 -2.33
CA PRO A 94 -14.69 2.92 -1.82
C PRO A 94 -14.13 3.84 -2.90
N ASP A 95 -13.77 5.07 -2.53
CA ASP A 95 -12.92 5.91 -3.37
C ASP A 95 -11.44 5.57 -3.17
N ARG A 96 -11.08 5.11 -1.96
CA ARG A 96 -9.71 4.77 -1.56
C ARG A 96 -9.72 3.51 -0.71
N ILE A 97 -8.74 2.64 -0.94
CA ILE A 97 -8.53 1.45 -0.12
C ILE A 97 -7.11 1.48 0.44
N ILE A 98 -6.96 1.30 1.74
CA ILE A 98 -5.66 1.10 2.39
C ILE A 98 -5.64 -0.31 2.97
N VAL A 99 -4.69 -1.13 2.51
CA VAL A 99 -4.41 -2.45 3.10
C VAL A 99 -3.22 -2.30 4.05
N GLY A 100 -3.46 -2.53 5.34
CA GLY A 100 -2.47 -2.34 6.40
C GLY A 100 -1.19 -3.12 6.15
N GLU A 101 -1.32 -4.38 5.76
CA GLU A 101 -0.19 -5.21 5.32
C GLU A 101 -0.63 -6.28 4.33
N VAL A 102 0.11 -6.42 3.25
CA VAL A 102 -0.10 -7.40 2.18
C VAL A 102 0.93 -8.52 2.34
N ARG A 103 0.46 -9.75 2.51
CA ARG A 103 1.31 -10.95 2.74
C ARG A 103 0.97 -12.14 1.86
N GLY A 104 -0.24 -12.17 1.29
CA GLY A 104 -0.82 -13.32 0.60
C GLY A 104 -1.64 -12.94 -0.64
N PRO A 105 -2.68 -13.73 -0.93
CA PRO A 105 -3.48 -13.59 -2.16
C PRO A 105 -4.24 -12.28 -2.29
N GLU A 106 -4.44 -11.55 -1.19
CA GLU A 106 -5.03 -10.20 -1.20
C GLU A 106 -4.22 -9.20 -2.04
N ALA A 107 -2.93 -9.48 -2.29
CA ALA A 107 -2.10 -8.69 -3.21
C ALA A 107 -2.70 -8.58 -4.60
N ALA A 108 -3.13 -9.71 -5.18
CA ALA A 108 -3.74 -9.75 -6.50
C ALA A 108 -5.10 -9.03 -6.52
N THR A 109 -5.89 -9.15 -5.44
CA THR A 109 -7.17 -8.45 -5.29
C THR A 109 -6.98 -6.93 -5.18
N LEU A 110 -5.97 -6.48 -4.42
CA LEU A 110 -5.62 -5.05 -4.32
C LEU A 110 -5.20 -4.49 -5.68
N LEU A 111 -4.34 -5.20 -6.42
CA LEU A 111 -3.93 -4.75 -7.76
C LEU A 111 -5.08 -4.80 -8.76
N THR A 112 -6.02 -5.73 -8.61
CA THR A 112 -7.27 -5.72 -9.39
C THR A 112 -8.05 -4.43 -9.11
N ALA A 113 -8.20 -4.04 -7.84
CA ALA A 113 -8.85 -2.79 -7.48
C ALA A 113 -8.16 -1.58 -8.13
N MET A 114 -6.83 -1.49 -8.02
CA MET A 114 -6.01 -0.44 -8.63
C MET A 114 -6.19 -0.36 -10.16
N ASN A 115 -6.36 -1.50 -10.84
CA ASN A 115 -6.56 -1.58 -12.29
C ASN A 115 -8.03 -1.36 -12.74
N THR A 116 -8.99 -1.33 -11.80
CA THR A 116 -10.43 -1.29 -12.12
C THR A 116 -11.16 -0.07 -11.56
N GLY A 117 -10.44 1.02 -11.33
CA GLY A 117 -11.02 2.32 -11.01
C GLY A 117 -11.05 2.69 -9.52
N HIS A 118 -10.32 1.96 -8.67
CA HIS A 118 -10.09 2.34 -7.28
C HIS A 118 -8.72 3.01 -7.14
N ASP A 119 -8.51 4.09 -7.91
CA ASP A 119 -7.27 4.84 -7.94
C ASP A 119 -6.91 5.45 -6.58
N GLY A 120 -5.61 5.53 -6.29
CA GLY A 120 -5.10 6.01 -5.01
C GLY A 120 -5.20 4.98 -3.89
N SER A 121 -5.36 3.70 -4.26
CA SER A 121 -5.29 2.60 -3.30
C SER A 121 -3.84 2.34 -2.87
N VAL A 122 -3.68 1.95 -1.61
CA VAL A 122 -2.37 1.81 -0.97
C VAL A 122 -2.28 0.49 -0.24
N GLY A 123 -1.11 -0.14 -0.29
CA GLY A 123 -0.78 -1.28 0.56
C GLY A 123 0.55 -1.10 1.25
N SER A 124 0.80 -1.86 2.31
CA SER A 124 2.16 -2.02 2.82
C SER A 124 2.62 -3.47 2.73
N LEU A 125 3.92 -3.68 2.66
CA LEU A 125 4.50 -5.02 2.69
C LEU A 125 5.94 -5.01 3.23
N HIS A 126 6.48 -6.19 3.52
CA HIS A 126 7.85 -6.33 3.96
C HIS A 126 8.78 -6.56 2.76
N ALA A 127 9.59 -5.55 2.41
CA ALA A 127 10.71 -5.64 1.48
C ALA A 127 11.69 -4.49 1.74
N ASN A 128 12.95 -4.63 1.34
CA ASN A 128 13.99 -3.65 1.61
C ASN A 128 14.38 -2.82 0.37
N THR A 129 13.94 -3.23 -0.80
CA THR A 129 14.18 -2.52 -2.08
C THR A 129 12.95 -2.62 -2.97
N ALA A 130 12.84 -1.71 -3.97
CA ALA A 130 11.77 -1.76 -4.96
C ALA A 130 11.81 -3.07 -5.76
N GLN A 131 13.01 -3.55 -6.11
CA GLN A 131 13.17 -4.82 -6.81
C GLN A 131 12.72 -6.03 -5.97
N GLU A 132 13.04 -6.06 -4.68
CA GLU A 132 12.56 -7.10 -3.75
C GLU A 132 11.04 -7.04 -3.63
N THR A 133 10.45 -5.86 -3.58
CA THR A 133 8.99 -5.65 -3.55
C THR A 133 8.32 -6.33 -4.73
N VAL A 134 8.77 -6.05 -5.95
CA VAL A 134 8.26 -6.69 -7.17
C VAL A 134 8.44 -8.20 -7.12
N THR A 135 9.62 -8.67 -6.70
CA THR A 135 9.91 -10.10 -6.60
C THR A 135 8.96 -10.82 -5.63
N ARG A 136 8.69 -10.22 -4.46
CA ARG A 136 7.74 -10.78 -3.47
C ARG A 136 6.32 -10.81 -4.00
N MET A 137 5.88 -9.77 -4.71
CA MET A 137 4.53 -9.72 -5.26
C MET A 137 4.30 -10.79 -6.33
N ILE A 138 5.28 -11.05 -7.18
CA ILE A 138 5.17 -12.04 -8.27
C ILE A 138 5.22 -13.47 -7.75
N ASN A 139 6.01 -13.74 -6.72
CA ASN A 139 6.22 -15.09 -6.19
C ASN A 139 5.23 -15.46 -5.07
N PRO A 140 5.11 -16.77 -4.74
CA PRO A 140 4.34 -17.23 -3.58
C PRO A 140 4.78 -16.51 -2.28
N PRO A 141 3.81 -16.21 -1.38
CA PRO A 141 2.39 -16.56 -1.44
C PRO A 141 1.50 -15.57 -2.20
N MET A 142 2.00 -14.42 -2.67
CA MET A 142 1.22 -13.37 -3.31
C MET A 142 0.77 -13.73 -4.73
N ASN A 143 1.65 -14.36 -5.53
CA ASN A 143 1.39 -14.89 -6.88
C ASN A 143 0.72 -13.87 -7.83
N VAL A 144 1.10 -12.61 -7.76
CA VAL A 144 0.57 -11.56 -8.63
C VAL A 144 1.07 -11.75 -10.05
N PRO A 145 0.21 -11.85 -11.06
CA PRO A 145 0.63 -11.82 -12.45
C PRO A 145 1.42 -10.54 -12.75
N PRO A 146 2.62 -10.62 -13.36
CA PRO A 146 3.49 -9.44 -13.57
C PRO A 146 2.80 -8.28 -14.28
N ILE A 147 1.92 -8.58 -15.23
CA ILE A 147 1.16 -7.55 -15.99
C ILE A 147 0.26 -6.71 -15.07
N MET A 148 -0.24 -7.25 -13.97
CA MET A 148 -1.09 -6.50 -13.05
C MET A 148 -0.33 -5.41 -12.30
N LEU A 149 1.00 -5.53 -12.20
CA LEU A 149 1.84 -4.52 -11.55
C LEU A 149 1.85 -3.18 -12.29
N THR A 150 1.39 -3.13 -13.54
CA THR A 150 1.22 -1.88 -14.29
C THR A 150 0.14 -0.96 -13.69
N GLY A 151 -0.74 -1.48 -12.85
CA GLY A 151 -1.69 -0.68 -12.05
C GLY A 151 -1.09 -0.04 -10.81
N LEU A 152 0.13 -0.41 -10.45
CA LEU A 152 0.88 0.19 -9.36
C LEU A 152 1.79 1.28 -9.90
N ASP A 153 1.60 2.51 -9.48
CA ASP A 153 2.38 3.65 -9.97
C ASP A 153 3.74 3.74 -9.24
N LEU A 154 3.73 3.58 -7.90
CA LEU A 154 4.91 3.85 -7.08
C LEU A 154 5.18 2.74 -6.05
N ILE A 155 6.45 2.52 -5.78
CA ILE A 155 6.98 1.72 -4.67
C ILE A 155 7.81 2.65 -3.79
N ILE A 156 7.43 2.78 -2.52
CA ILE A 156 8.11 3.63 -1.54
C ILE A 156 8.82 2.73 -0.53
N ILE A 157 10.13 2.83 -0.46
CA ILE A 157 10.93 2.05 0.48
C ILE A 157 11.23 2.88 1.73
N GLN A 158 10.90 2.33 2.88
CA GLN A 158 11.11 2.96 4.17
C GLN A 158 12.00 2.09 5.08
N ALA A 159 13.04 2.67 5.62
CA ALA A 159 13.99 1.97 6.46
C ALA A 159 14.18 2.64 7.84
N ARG A 160 14.54 1.80 8.80
CA ARG A 160 15.08 2.23 10.10
C ARG A 160 16.60 2.21 9.99
N LEU A 161 17.21 3.39 10.13
CA LEU A 161 18.64 3.61 9.98
C LEU A 161 19.25 4.00 11.33
N HIS A 162 20.50 3.64 11.54
CA HIS A 162 21.30 4.13 12.64
C HIS A 162 22.28 5.19 12.12
N VAL A 163 22.07 6.45 12.53
CA VAL A 163 22.88 7.59 12.10
C VAL A 163 23.36 8.33 13.34
N ASN A 164 24.67 8.48 13.47
CA ASN A 164 25.29 9.19 14.60
C ASN A 164 24.80 8.72 15.98
N GLY A 165 24.70 7.40 16.18
CA GLY A 165 24.24 6.79 17.44
C GLY A 165 22.74 6.88 17.71
N SER A 166 21.97 7.49 16.82
CA SER A 166 20.51 7.61 16.93
C SER A 166 19.79 6.76 15.90
N THR A 167 18.62 6.22 16.27
CA THR A 167 17.74 5.52 15.35
C THR A 167 16.80 6.50 14.66
N VAL A 168 16.89 6.57 13.34
CA VAL A 168 16.00 7.40 12.50
C VAL A 168 15.22 6.53 11.52
N ARG A 169 14.02 6.97 11.16
CA ARG A 169 13.21 6.34 10.13
C ARG A 169 13.16 7.25 8.92
N LYS A 170 13.48 6.71 7.75
CA LYS A 170 13.57 7.48 6.51
C LYS A 170 12.93 6.71 5.36
N ILE A 171 12.31 7.44 4.44
CA ILE A 171 12.11 6.93 3.09
C ILE A 171 13.49 6.90 2.46
N THR A 172 13.90 5.77 1.91
CA THR A 172 15.22 5.57 1.33
C THR A 172 15.21 5.50 -0.19
N GLU A 173 14.06 5.13 -0.76
CA GLU A 173 13.90 5.02 -2.20
C GLU A 173 12.44 5.25 -2.58
N VAL A 174 12.21 5.90 -3.70
CA VAL A 174 10.92 5.90 -4.40
C VAL A 174 11.17 5.50 -5.84
N ALA A 175 10.51 4.44 -6.27
CA ALA A 175 10.58 3.93 -7.63
C ALA A 175 9.19 3.95 -8.27
N GLU A 176 9.11 4.32 -9.54
CA GLU A 176 7.91 4.17 -10.37
C GLU A 176 7.96 2.87 -11.16
N ILE A 177 6.81 2.31 -11.48
CA ILE A 177 6.66 1.24 -12.45
C ILE A 177 6.42 1.89 -13.81
N ALA A 178 7.50 1.99 -14.61
CA ALA A 178 7.51 2.68 -15.90
C ALA A 178 7.02 1.81 -17.08
N GLY A 179 6.23 0.76 -16.78
CA GLY A 179 5.70 -0.19 -17.74
C GLY A 179 6.36 -1.56 -17.68
N MET A 180 6.29 -2.32 -18.77
CA MET A 180 6.82 -3.68 -18.86
C MET A 180 8.01 -3.75 -19.84
N GLU A 181 9.00 -4.53 -19.48
CA GLU A 181 10.09 -4.93 -20.38
C GLU A 181 10.02 -6.46 -20.56
N GLY A 182 9.42 -6.88 -21.67
CA GLY A 182 9.02 -8.28 -21.85
C GLY A 182 8.01 -8.71 -20.79
N THR A 183 8.36 -9.68 -19.95
CA THR A 183 7.52 -10.19 -18.87
C THR A 183 7.81 -9.56 -17.50
N LYS A 184 8.76 -8.63 -17.41
CA LYS A 184 9.18 -8.03 -16.13
C LYS A 184 8.76 -6.57 -16.05
N PRO A 185 8.28 -6.09 -14.90
CA PRO A 185 8.05 -4.67 -14.66
C PRO A 185 9.37 -3.90 -14.71
N ARG A 186 9.37 -2.78 -15.44
CA ARG A 186 10.51 -1.86 -15.49
C ARG A 186 10.39 -0.85 -14.36
N LEU A 187 11.37 -0.84 -13.48
CA LEU A 187 11.46 0.11 -12.37
C LEU A 187 12.35 1.29 -12.76
N ASN A 188 11.89 2.49 -12.44
CA ASN A 188 12.66 3.72 -12.55
C ASN A 188 12.74 4.38 -11.16
N VAL A 189 13.94 4.52 -10.60
CA VAL A 189 14.14 5.18 -9.31
C VAL A 189 14.07 6.68 -9.49
N ILE A 190 13.01 7.31 -9.00
CA ILE A 190 12.74 8.76 -9.13
C ILE A 190 13.25 9.56 -7.92
N TRP A 191 13.50 8.90 -6.80
CA TRP A 191 14.09 9.53 -5.62
C TRP A 191 14.88 8.52 -4.79
N LYS A 192 16.02 8.95 -4.25
CA LYS A 192 16.86 8.16 -3.35
C LYS A 192 17.41 9.03 -2.22
N TYR A 193 17.46 8.48 -1.03
CA TYR A 193 18.10 9.11 0.13
C TYR A 193 19.63 8.98 0.00
N ASN A 194 20.34 10.10 0.11
CA ASN A 194 21.81 10.19 0.11
C ASN A 194 22.32 10.43 1.52
#